data_45bb790a25ee737a1ab32640cd887b00
#
_entry.id   45bb790a25ee737a1ab32640cd887b00
#
_cell.length_a   1.000
_cell.length_b   1.000
_cell.length_c   1.000
_cell.angle_alpha   90.00
_cell.angle_beta   90.00
_cell.angle_gamma   90.00
#
_symmetry.space_group_name_H-M   'P 1'
#
loop_
_entity.id
_entity.type
_entity.pdbx_description
1 polymer ?
#
loop_
_entity_poly.entity_id
_entity_poly.type
_entity_poly.pdbx_seq_one_letter_code
_entity_poly.pdbx_strand_id
1 'polypeptide(L)'
;MTWLSSFKKAIALNNGCVLLTVIETKGSTPCSVGDKIIFSNKQLTFGSIGGGNLEFQALTLAKDLLNKDTNATHLEKYPLGATLGQCCGGYVKVMFESFVNSSPQLKKKNSWLETVSDLIEKQQDFVVATIIDNQTDKRNSGKKFVYTANSDKSPSSNDLTSKISGGAYNLLSTNNSPTIAQYQNSSESLI
;
A
#
# COMPACT_ATOMS: atom_id res chain seq x y z
N MET A 1 5.12 15.15 9.97
CA MET A 1 4.06 14.97 8.95
C MET A 1 3.99 13.48 8.65
N THR A 2 2.86 12.83 8.81
CA THR A 2 2.73 11.38 8.55
C THR A 2 2.46 11.13 7.06
N TRP A 3 2.76 9.92 6.57
CA TRP A 3 2.46 9.56 5.17
C TRP A 3 0.96 9.74 4.85
N LEU A 4 0.08 9.45 5.82
CA LEU A 4 -1.36 9.58 5.64
C LEU A 4 -1.82 11.03 5.46
N SER A 5 -1.27 11.97 6.24
CA SER A 5 -1.58 13.41 6.09
C SER A 5 -1.09 13.94 4.73
N SER A 6 0.09 13.48 4.28
CA SER A 6 0.62 13.82 2.96
C SER A 6 -0.21 13.23 1.84
N PHE A 7 -0.69 11.99 2.01
CA PHE A 7 -1.54 11.32 1.04
C PHE A 7 -2.91 12.01 0.91
N LYS A 8 -3.56 12.36 2.02
CA LYS A 8 -4.80 13.15 2.02
C LYS A 8 -4.62 14.47 1.28
N LYS A 9 -3.54 15.17 1.58
CA LYS A 9 -3.21 16.44 0.92
C LYS A 9 -2.98 16.25 -0.58
N ALA A 10 -2.26 15.20 -0.98
CA ALA A 10 -2.00 14.90 -2.37
C ALA A 10 -3.29 14.62 -3.16
N ILE A 11 -4.23 13.86 -2.59
CA ILE A 11 -5.53 13.59 -3.21
C ILE A 11 -6.37 14.87 -3.29
N ALA A 12 -6.41 15.68 -2.23
CA ALA A 12 -7.28 16.86 -2.17
C ALA A 12 -6.83 18.00 -3.09
N LEU A 13 -5.53 18.21 -3.23
CA LEU A 13 -4.95 19.36 -3.94
C LEU A 13 -4.58 19.09 -5.39
N ASN A 14 -4.51 17.83 -5.79
CA ASN A 14 -3.93 17.44 -7.08
C ASN A 14 -4.91 16.57 -7.88
N ASN A 15 -4.75 16.60 -9.20
CA ASN A 15 -5.56 15.79 -10.11
C ASN A 15 -5.27 14.28 -10.01
N GLY A 16 -4.56 13.85 -8.96
CA GLY A 16 -4.24 12.49 -8.67
C GLY A 16 -2.87 12.31 -8.03
N CYS A 17 -2.65 11.13 -7.48
CA CYS A 17 -1.35 10.70 -6.95
C CYS A 17 -1.17 9.20 -7.12
N VAL A 18 0.08 8.74 -7.00
CA VAL A 18 0.43 7.33 -6.88
C VAL A 18 1.04 7.10 -5.50
N LEU A 19 0.47 6.16 -4.77
CA LEU A 19 1.03 5.64 -3.52
C LEU A 19 1.89 4.42 -3.87
N LEU A 20 3.17 4.49 -3.57
CA LEU A 20 4.11 3.39 -3.65
C LEU A 20 4.28 2.80 -2.24
N THR A 21 4.26 1.48 -2.14
CA THR A 21 4.54 0.77 -0.89
C THR A 21 5.49 -0.38 -1.16
N VAL A 22 6.59 -0.45 -0.41
CA VAL A 22 7.47 -1.62 -0.42
C VAL A 22 6.73 -2.78 0.23
N ILE A 23 6.52 -3.86 -0.53
CA ILE A 23 5.72 -5.02 -0.08
C ILE A 23 6.56 -6.28 0.14
N GLU A 24 7.78 -6.30 -0.35
CA GLU A 24 8.71 -7.41 -0.14
C GLU A 24 10.15 -6.94 -0.34
N THR A 25 11.04 -7.42 0.51
CA THR A 25 12.49 -7.22 0.36
C THR A 25 13.20 -8.54 0.56
N LYS A 26 14.27 -8.81 -0.19
CA LYS A 26 15.12 -10.00 -0.03
C LYS A 26 16.58 -9.64 -0.25
N GLY A 27 17.44 -10.18 0.60
CA GLY A 27 18.87 -9.86 0.60
C GLY A 27 19.16 -8.48 1.18
N SER A 28 20.28 -7.87 0.81
CA SER A 28 20.63 -6.51 1.23
C SER A 28 19.82 -5.51 0.42
N THR A 29 19.04 -4.67 1.10
CA THR A 29 18.16 -3.66 0.48
C THR A 29 18.27 -2.32 1.20
N PRO A 30 18.15 -1.18 0.50
CA PRO A 30 18.23 0.14 1.09
C PRO A 30 16.94 0.58 1.80
N CYS A 31 15.90 -0.24 1.77
CA CYS A 31 14.59 0.05 2.33
C CYS A 31 14.01 -1.16 3.06
N SER A 32 12.95 -0.92 3.79
CA SER A 32 12.20 -1.91 4.54
C SER A 32 10.79 -2.08 3.99
N VAL A 33 10.20 -3.24 4.25
CA VAL A 33 8.79 -3.48 3.95
C VAL A 33 7.94 -2.47 4.72
N GLY A 34 6.98 -1.84 4.04
CA GLY A 34 6.16 -0.76 4.60
C GLY A 34 6.64 0.64 4.25
N ASP A 35 7.87 0.82 3.78
CA ASP A 35 8.34 2.12 3.29
C ASP A 35 7.47 2.62 2.14
N LYS A 36 7.21 3.91 2.14
CA LYS A 36 6.24 4.51 1.21
C LYS A 36 6.78 5.76 0.52
N ILE A 37 6.32 5.93 -0.71
CA ILE A 37 6.40 7.19 -1.46
C ILE A 37 5.00 7.62 -1.86
N ILE A 38 4.76 8.93 -1.80
CA ILE A 38 3.63 9.58 -2.45
C ILE A 38 4.17 10.43 -3.59
N PHE A 39 3.79 10.07 -4.80
CA PHE A 39 4.13 10.81 -6.02
C PHE A 39 2.90 11.54 -6.53
N SER A 40 3.01 12.87 -6.67
CA SER A 40 1.90 13.73 -7.10
C SER A 40 2.43 14.94 -7.86
N ASN A 41 1.62 15.55 -8.74
CA ASN A 41 2.06 16.68 -9.57
C ASN A 41 3.35 16.44 -10.34
N LYS A 42 3.61 15.20 -10.75
CA LYS A 42 4.82 14.78 -11.46
C LYS A 42 6.11 14.96 -10.64
N GLN A 43 6.00 14.98 -9.32
CA GLN A 43 7.14 15.08 -8.39
C GLN A 43 6.91 14.27 -7.12
N LEU A 44 8.00 13.94 -6.43
CA LEU A 44 7.96 13.34 -5.10
C LEU A 44 7.32 14.32 -4.10
N THR A 45 6.29 13.85 -3.41
CA THR A 45 5.56 14.65 -2.41
C THR A 45 5.90 14.23 -0.99
N PHE A 46 6.23 12.95 -0.77
CA PHE A 46 6.54 12.40 0.55
C PHE A 46 7.30 11.06 0.43
N GLY A 47 8.18 10.81 1.39
CA GLY A 47 8.79 9.51 1.65
C GLY A 47 10.00 9.17 0.79
N SER A 48 10.51 7.97 0.98
CA SER A 48 11.62 7.37 0.21
C SER A 48 11.55 5.86 0.30
N ILE A 49 12.13 5.19 -0.69
CA ILE A 49 12.37 3.74 -0.71
C ILE A 49 13.87 3.43 -0.85
N GLY A 50 14.72 4.29 -0.27
CA GLY A 50 16.15 4.09 -0.22
C GLY A 50 16.97 4.92 -1.22
N GLY A 51 16.33 5.75 -2.04
CA GLY A 51 17.01 6.65 -2.97
C GLY A 51 17.64 5.95 -4.17
N GLY A 52 18.54 6.68 -4.85
CA GLY A 52 19.33 6.17 -5.96
C GLY A 52 18.51 5.71 -7.17
N ASN A 53 19.04 4.72 -7.89
CA ASN A 53 18.45 4.25 -9.15
C ASN A 53 17.11 3.50 -8.92
N LEU A 54 16.96 2.81 -7.79
CA LEU A 54 15.69 2.18 -7.43
C LEU A 54 14.55 3.20 -7.37
N GLU A 55 14.76 4.27 -6.62
CA GLU A 55 13.76 5.32 -6.46
C GLU A 55 13.50 6.06 -7.76
N PHE A 56 14.54 6.35 -8.54
CA PHE A 56 14.42 6.98 -9.85
C PHE A 56 13.54 6.15 -10.81
N GLN A 57 13.75 4.82 -10.90
CA GLN A 57 12.95 3.95 -11.75
C GLN A 57 11.50 3.84 -11.24
N ALA A 58 11.32 3.73 -9.92
CA ALA A 58 9.99 3.67 -9.31
C ALA A 58 9.20 4.98 -9.55
N LEU A 59 9.83 6.14 -9.43
CA LEU A 59 9.20 7.43 -9.72
C LEU A 59 8.89 7.62 -11.20
N THR A 60 9.73 7.09 -12.09
CA THR A 60 9.46 7.08 -13.53
C THR A 60 8.19 6.27 -13.84
N LEU A 61 8.07 5.06 -13.30
CA LEU A 61 6.87 4.25 -13.46
C LEU A 61 5.63 4.92 -12.83
N ALA A 62 5.79 5.54 -11.65
CA ALA A 62 4.69 6.27 -10.99
C ALA A 62 4.16 7.41 -11.88
N LYS A 63 5.05 8.14 -12.54
CA LYS A 63 4.69 9.19 -13.51
C LYS A 63 3.89 8.63 -14.69
N ASP A 64 4.31 7.49 -15.23
CA ASP A 64 3.62 6.84 -16.35
C ASP A 64 2.24 6.33 -15.95
N LEU A 65 2.11 5.76 -14.74
CA LEU A 65 0.83 5.32 -14.19
C LEU A 65 -0.13 6.49 -13.96
N LEU A 66 0.39 7.62 -13.46
CA LEU A 66 -0.42 8.82 -13.25
C LEU A 66 -0.93 9.40 -14.59
N ASN A 67 -0.10 9.34 -15.64
CA ASN A 67 -0.47 9.83 -16.97
C ASN A 67 -1.54 8.97 -17.65
N LYS A 68 -1.69 7.70 -17.26
CA LYS A 68 -2.76 6.81 -17.79
C LYS A 68 -4.15 7.18 -17.31
N ASP A 69 -4.27 8.08 -16.36
CA ASP A 69 -5.54 8.57 -15.78
C ASP A 69 -6.51 7.46 -15.36
N THR A 70 -5.95 6.38 -14.81
CA THR A 70 -6.73 5.21 -14.36
C THR A 70 -6.41 4.85 -12.92
N ASN A 71 -7.47 4.50 -12.17
CA ASN A 71 -7.32 3.96 -10.82
C ASN A 71 -6.92 2.48 -10.91
N ALA A 72 -5.63 2.20 -10.85
CA ALA A 72 -5.08 0.86 -10.99
C ALA A 72 -4.12 0.51 -9.85
N THR A 73 -3.92 -0.78 -9.66
CA THR A 73 -2.86 -1.34 -8.82
C THR A 73 -1.87 -2.06 -9.73
N HIS A 74 -0.58 -1.77 -9.53
CA HIS A 74 0.51 -2.39 -10.28
C HIS A 74 1.58 -2.89 -9.32
N LEU A 75 2.15 -4.06 -9.59
CA LEU A 75 3.25 -4.65 -8.83
C LEU A 75 4.50 -4.68 -9.70
N GLU A 76 5.61 -4.17 -9.18
CA GLU A 76 6.89 -4.18 -9.87
C GLU A 76 8.00 -4.74 -8.98
N LYS A 77 8.90 -5.53 -9.56
CA LYS A 77 10.04 -6.13 -8.88
C LYS A 77 11.33 -5.53 -9.39
N TYR A 78 12.12 -4.96 -8.49
CA TYR A 78 13.40 -4.32 -8.76
C TYR A 78 14.55 -5.17 -8.23
N PRO A 79 15.27 -5.93 -9.09
CA PRO A 79 16.51 -6.59 -8.71
C PRO A 79 17.61 -5.54 -8.53
N LEU A 80 18.25 -5.49 -7.35
CA LEU A 80 19.19 -4.43 -6.96
C LEU A 80 20.65 -4.69 -7.40
N GLY A 81 20.92 -5.84 -8.02
CA GLY A 81 22.26 -6.20 -8.47
C GLY A 81 22.80 -5.34 -9.62
N ALA A 82 23.65 -5.90 -10.44
CA ALA A 82 24.37 -5.21 -11.53
C ALA A 82 23.46 -4.40 -12.48
N THR A 83 22.20 -4.78 -12.63
CA THR A 83 21.20 -4.08 -13.46
C THR A 83 20.85 -2.68 -12.94
N LEU A 84 20.94 -2.43 -11.63
CA LEU A 84 20.66 -1.11 -11.03
C LEU A 84 21.93 -0.39 -10.59
N GLY A 85 23.13 -0.96 -10.85
CA GLY A 85 24.41 -0.36 -10.46
C GLY A 85 24.57 -0.23 -8.94
N GLN A 86 23.83 -1.01 -8.16
CA GLN A 86 23.92 -1.05 -6.70
C GLN A 86 24.72 -2.27 -6.27
N CYS A 87 25.55 -2.11 -5.24
CA CYS A 87 26.34 -3.22 -4.65
C CYS A 87 25.50 -4.23 -3.85
N CYS A 88 24.20 -4.00 -3.72
CA CYS A 88 23.25 -4.82 -2.99
C CYS A 88 22.73 -5.93 -3.89
N GLY A 89 22.98 -7.21 -3.53
CA GLY A 89 22.56 -8.39 -4.30
C GLY A 89 21.10 -8.83 -4.04
N GLY A 90 20.24 -7.93 -3.50
CA GLY A 90 18.86 -8.22 -3.16
C GLY A 90 17.84 -7.85 -4.23
N TYR A 91 16.57 -7.89 -3.88
CA TYR A 91 15.49 -7.28 -4.64
C TYR A 91 14.47 -6.60 -3.74
N VAL A 92 13.74 -5.66 -4.33
CA VAL A 92 12.61 -4.96 -3.72
C VAL A 92 11.38 -5.16 -4.61
N LYS A 93 10.24 -5.51 -4.02
CA LYS A 93 8.95 -5.52 -4.71
C LYS A 93 8.11 -4.36 -4.21
N VAL A 94 7.60 -3.57 -5.12
CA VAL A 94 6.84 -2.35 -4.83
C VAL A 94 5.44 -2.48 -5.41
N MET A 95 4.45 -2.12 -4.60
CA MET A 95 3.07 -1.95 -5.02
C MET A 95 2.82 -0.49 -5.32
N PHE A 96 2.27 -0.22 -6.49
CA PHE A 96 1.83 1.09 -6.96
C PHE A 96 0.31 1.14 -6.97
N GLU A 97 -0.26 2.13 -6.33
CA GLU A 97 -1.70 2.37 -6.33
C GLU A 97 -1.95 3.77 -6.87
N SER A 98 -2.54 3.87 -8.06
CA SER A 98 -2.92 5.17 -8.63
C SER A 98 -4.31 5.58 -8.16
N PHE A 99 -4.43 6.86 -7.80
CA PHE A 99 -5.65 7.53 -7.35
C PHE A 99 -5.84 8.77 -8.19
N VAL A 100 -6.79 8.73 -9.11
CA VAL A 100 -7.04 9.80 -10.07
C VAL A 100 -8.42 10.40 -9.84
N ASN A 101 -8.50 11.74 -9.77
CA ASN A 101 -9.71 12.44 -9.35
C ASN A 101 -10.86 12.42 -10.38
N SER A 102 -10.60 12.05 -11.63
CA SER A 102 -11.58 12.05 -12.71
C SER A 102 -12.67 10.97 -12.59
N SER A 103 -12.55 10.04 -11.65
CA SER A 103 -13.47 8.90 -11.52
C SER A 103 -14.43 9.01 -10.33
N PRO A 104 -15.76 8.88 -10.52
CA PRO A 104 -16.73 8.77 -9.42
C PRO A 104 -16.43 7.62 -8.44
N GLN A 105 -15.67 6.62 -8.91
CA GLN A 105 -15.24 5.48 -8.12
C GLN A 105 -14.20 5.85 -7.04
N LEU A 106 -13.58 7.04 -7.14
CA LEU A 106 -12.60 7.51 -6.16
C LEU A 106 -13.20 7.66 -4.77
N LYS A 107 -14.42 8.17 -4.66
CA LYS A 107 -15.12 8.30 -3.36
C LYS A 107 -15.27 6.93 -2.68
N LYS A 108 -15.62 5.89 -3.42
CA LYS A 108 -15.74 4.54 -2.89
C LYS A 108 -14.38 3.91 -2.58
N LYS A 109 -13.36 4.18 -3.40
CA LYS A 109 -11.99 3.67 -3.19
C LYS A 109 -11.31 4.34 -1.98
N ASN A 110 -11.69 5.55 -1.63
CA ASN A 110 -11.08 6.34 -0.55
C ASN A 110 -11.89 6.34 0.76
N SER A 111 -13.02 5.63 0.84
CA SER A 111 -13.85 5.58 2.06
C SER A 111 -13.06 5.13 3.30
N TRP A 112 -12.07 4.27 3.12
CA TRP A 112 -11.16 3.87 4.19
C TRP A 112 -10.36 5.04 4.79
N LEU A 113 -10.04 6.07 3.99
CA LEU A 113 -9.32 7.26 4.46
C LEU A 113 -10.15 8.10 5.44
N GLU A 114 -11.44 8.22 5.20
CA GLU A 114 -12.37 8.90 6.10
C GLU A 114 -12.43 8.14 7.43
N THR A 115 -12.65 6.82 7.36
CA THR A 115 -12.67 5.96 8.55
C THR A 115 -11.37 6.06 9.35
N VAL A 116 -10.22 5.95 8.69
CA VAL A 116 -8.90 6.05 9.36
C VAL A 116 -8.70 7.43 9.97
N SER A 117 -9.20 8.48 9.33
CA SER A 117 -9.09 9.84 9.86
C SER A 117 -9.86 10.00 11.16
N ASP A 118 -11.09 9.51 11.19
CA ASP A 118 -11.93 9.55 12.38
C ASP A 118 -11.32 8.74 13.53
N LEU A 119 -10.69 7.59 13.21
CA LEU A 119 -10.01 6.76 14.21
C LEU A 119 -8.78 7.48 14.80
N ILE A 120 -8.01 8.18 13.97
CA ILE A 120 -6.86 8.99 14.42
C ILE A 120 -7.34 10.13 15.32
N GLU A 121 -8.39 10.85 14.96
CA GLU A 121 -8.95 11.93 15.76
C GLU A 121 -9.46 11.42 17.12
N LYS A 122 -10.01 10.20 17.14
CA LYS A 122 -10.46 9.53 18.37
C LYS A 122 -9.34 8.82 19.14
N GLN A 123 -8.09 8.89 18.67
CA GLN A 123 -6.93 8.19 19.25
C GLN A 123 -7.17 6.67 19.41
N GLN A 124 -7.87 6.07 18.46
CA GLN A 124 -8.18 4.64 18.45
C GLN A 124 -7.16 3.86 17.59
N ASP A 125 -6.74 2.72 18.10
CA ASP A 125 -5.88 1.81 17.36
C ASP A 125 -6.65 1.13 16.22
N PHE A 126 -5.98 1.00 15.08
CA PHE A 126 -6.55 0.37 13.89
C PHE A 126 -5.49 -0.32 13.05
N VAL A 127 -5.95 -1.26 12.23
CA VAL A 127 -5.14 -1.90 11.18
C VAL A 127 -5.80 -1.65 9.83
N VAL A 128 -5.00 -1.27 8.84
CA VAL A 128 -5.43 -1.21 7.43
C VAL A 128 -4.84 -2.40 6.70
N ALA A 129 -5.68 -3.34 6.30
CA ALA A 129 -5.32 -4.45 5.45
C ALA A 129 -5.55 -4.10 3.98
N THR A 130 -4.61 -4.45 3.11
CA THR A 130 -4.70 -4.19 1.66
C THR A 130 -4.52 -5.50 0.89
N ILE A 131 -5.43 -5.80 -0.03
CA ILE A 131 -5.25 -6.91 -0.98
C ILE A 131 -4.22 -6.46 -2.03
N ILE A 132 -3.08 -7.16 -2.10
CA ILE A 132 -2.00 -6.82 -3.04
C ILE A 132 -2.28 -7.40 -4.41
N ASP A 133 -2.53 -8.69 -4.48
CA ASP A 133 -2.77 -9.41 -5.72
C ASP A 133 -3.88 -10.43 -5.51
N ASN A 134 -4.90 -10.35 -6.34
CA ASN A 134 -5.94 -11.35 -6.41
C ASN A 134 -5.88 -11.98 -7.80
N GLN A 135 -5.29 -13.18 -7.88
CA GLN A 135 -5.11 -13.90 -9.14
C GLN A 135 -6.44 -14.33 -9.77
N THR A 136 -7.47 -14.51 -8.96
CA THR A 136 -8.81 -14.90 -9.42
C THR A 136 -9.66 -13.70 -9.81
N ASP A 137 -9.49 -12.56 -9.15
CA ASP A 137 -10.22 -11.33 -9.46
C ASP A 137 -9.36 -10.08 -9.24
N LYS A 138 -8.68 -9.63 -10.29
CA LYS A 138 -7.84 -8.43 -10.28
C LYS A 138 -8.56 -7.15 -9.86
N ARG A 139 -9.91 -7.13 -9.90
CA ARG A 139 -10.71 -5.97 -9.44
C ARG A 139 -10.61 -5.76 -7.93
N ASN A 140 -10.23 -6.79 -7.17
CA ASN A 140 -10.03 -6.70 -5.73
C ASN A 140 -8.63 -6.22 -5.35
N SER A 141 -7.64 -6.21 -6.25
CA SER A 141 -6.30 -5.68 -5.98
C SER A 141 -6.37 -4.21 -5.57
N GLY A 142 -5.68 -3.85 -4.50
CA GLY A 142 -5.71 -2.52 -3.89
C GLY A 142 -6.92 -2.26 -2.97
N LYS A 143 -7.86 -3.21 -2.82
CA LYS A 143 -8.97 -3.06 -1.88
C LYS A 143 -8.45 -3.04 -0.45
N LYS A 144 -8.97 -2.09 0.34
CA LYS A 144 -8.56 -1.87 1.73
C LYS A 144 -9.70 -2.15 2.69
N PHE A 145 -9.32 -2.70 3.84
CA PHE A 145 -10.20 -2.97 4.96
C PHE A 145 -9.62 -2.32 6.21
N VAL A 146 -10.45 -1.69 7.01
CA VAL A 146 -10.04 -1.07 8.27
C VAL A 146 -10.63 -1.89 9.42
N TYR A 147 -9.77 -2.32 10.33
CA TYR A 147 -10.15 -3.07 11.52
C TYR A 147 -9.76 -2.32 12.78
N THR A 148 -10.62 -2.38 13.79
CA THR A 148 -10.41 -1.88 15.14
C THR A 148 -10.66 -3.01 16.13
N ALA A 149 -10.29 -2.84 17.39
CA ALA A 149 -10.57 -3.80 18.45
C ALA A 149 -12.08 -4.14 18.60
N ASN A 150 -12.94 -3.20 18.19
CA ASN A 150 -14.40 -3.32 18.26
C ASN A 150 -15.06 -3.78 16.95
N SER A 151 -14.26 -4.04 15.89
CA SER A 151 -14.84 -4.58 14.65
C SER A 151 -15.40 -5.97 14.89
N ASP A 152 -16.50 -6.31 14.22
CA ASP A 152 -17.15 -7.62 14.41
C ASP A 152 -16.18 -8.78 14.18
N LYS A 153 -16.01 -9.60 15.24
CA LYS A 153 -15.16 -10.80 15.22
C LYS A 153 -15.82 -11.98 14.52
N SER A 154 -17.02 -11.81 13.97
CA SER A 154 -17.78 -12.91 13.38
C SER A 154 -17.20 -13.30 12.01
N PRO A 155 -16.33 -14.32 11.95
CA PRO A 155 -15.92 -14.88 10.67
C PRO A 155 -17.03 -15.82 10.21
N SER A 156 -17.89 -15.37 9.35
CA SER A 156 -18.69 -16.31 8.59
C SER A 156 -17.76 -17.05 7.63
N SER A 157 -17.51 -18.33 7.94
CA SER A 157 -16.90 -19.34 7.07
C SER A 157 -15.50 -19.01 6.46
N ASN A 158 -14.78 -19.99 6.02
CA ASN A 158 -13.44 -20.04 5.39
C ASN A 158 -13.12 -19.02 4.27
N ASP A 159 -13.71 -17.84 4.32
CA ASP A 159 -13.53 -16.75 3.37
C ASP A 159 -12.27 -15.94 3.69
N LEU A 160 -11.69 -15.34 2.69
CA LEU A 160 -10.55 -14.42 2.74
C LEU A 160 -10.72 -13.35 3.82
N THR A 161 -11.92 -12.78 3.95
CA THR A 161 -12.27 -11.75 4.94
C THR A 161 -12.02 -12.22 6.38
N SER A 162 -12.28 -13.49 6.70
CA SER A 162 -12.05 -14.06 8.03
C SER A 162 -10.56 -14.21 8.35
N LYS A 163 -9.74 -14.54 7.36
CA LYS A 163 -8.28 -14.65 7.53
C LYS A 163 -7.65 -13.26 7.71
N ILE A 164 -8.11 -12.27 6.95
CA ILE A 164 -7.68 -10.87 7.09
C ILE A 164 -8.03 -10.36 8.49
N SER A 165 -9.27 -10.58 8.94
CA SER A 165 -9.72 -10.12 10.26
C SER A 165 -8.89 -10.77 11.37
N GLY A 166 -8.64 -12.09 11.31
CA GLY A 166 -7.80 -12.80 12.28
C GLY A 166 -6.40 -12.21 12.40
N GLY A 167 -5.74 -11.92 11.27
CA GLY A 167 -4.44 -11.26 11.26
C GLY A 167 -4.47 -9.84 11.81
N ALA A 168 -5.47 -9.06 11.47
CA ALA A 168 -5.65 -7.70 11.97
C ALA A 168 -5.85 -7.69 13.51
N TYR A 169 -6.62 -8.63 14.05
CA TYR A 169 -6.80 -8.77 15.51
C TYR A 169 -5.51 -9.16 16.22
N ASN A 170 -4.73 -10.06 15.64
CA ASN A 170 -3.44 -10.43 16.21
C ASN A 170 -2.51 -9.21 16.30
N LEU A 171 -2.46 -8.37 15.29
CA LEU A 171 -1.67 -7.13 15.30
C LEU A 171 -2.17 -6.13 16.35
N LEU A 172 -3.48 -5.95 16.48
CA LEU A 172 -4.07 -5.06 17.50
C LEU A 172 -3.85 -5.55 18.93
N SER A 173 -3.79 -6.87 19.15
CA SER A 173 -3.66 -7.45 20.49
C SER A 173 -2.21 -7.55 20.99
N THR A 174 -1.22 -7.57 20.09
CA THR A 174 0.19 -7.82 20.46
C THR A 174 1.00 -6.57 20.68
N ASN A 175 0.47 -5.37 20.48
CA ASN A 175 1.18 -4.09 20.57
C ASN A 175 2.47 -4.07 19.71
N ASN A 176 2.61 -4.98 18.77
CA ASN A 176 3.74 -5.04 17.87
C ASN A 176 3.63 -3.93 16.83
N SER A 177 4.76 -3.34 16.50
CA SER A 177 4.89 -2.45 15.34
C SER A 177 4.23 -3.11 14.12
N PRO A 178 3.59 -2.33 13.24
CA PRO A 178 2.91 -2.87 12.08
C PRO A 178 3.90 -3.70 11.27
N THR A 179 3.80 -4.99 11.39
CA THR A 179 4.51 -5.99 10.58
C THR A 179 3.59 -6.37 9.44
N ILE A 180 4.13 -6.40 8.24
CA ILE A 180 3.39 -6.92 7.10
C ILE A 180 3.35 -8.44 7.25
N ALA A 181 2.19 -8.97 7.63
CA ALA A 181 1.95 -10.40 7.63
C ALA A 181 1.45 -10.83 6.25
N GLN A 182 2.14 -11.75 5.60
CA GLN A 182 1.69 -12.33 4.33
C GLN A 182 0.79 -13.52 4.61
N TYR A 183 -0.47 -13.42 4.20
CA TYR A 183 -1.37 -14.57 4.15
C TYR A 183 -1.43 -15.07 2.73
N GLN A 184 -0.81 -16.22 2.46
CA GLN A 184 -0.98 -16.92 1.19
C GLN A 184 -2.19 -17.84 1.29
N ASN A 185 -3.20 -17.57 0.52
CA ASN A 185 -4.14 -18.61 0.09
C ASN A 185 -3.67 -19.09 -1.29
N SER A 186 -4.08 -20.29 -1.69
CA SER A 186 -3.76 -20.85 -3.03
C SER A 186 -4.11 -19.92 -4.21
N SER A 187 -4.78 -18.80 -3.96
CA SER A 187 -5.21 -17.81 -4.96
C SER A 187 -5.01 -16.35 -4.59
N GLU A 188 -4.60 -15.97 -3.35
CA GLU A 188 -4.56 -14.56 -2.93
C GLU A 188 -3.40 -14.29 -1.96
N SER A 189 -2.70 -13.16 -2.16
CA SER A 189 -1.67 -12.64 -1.24
C SER A 189 -2.17 -11.38 -0.54
N LEU A 190 -2.02 -11.34 0.78
CA LEU A 190 -2.40 -10.24 1.66
C LEU A 190 -1.20 -9.69 2.40
N ILE A 191 -1.17 -8.39 2.59
CA ILE A 191 -0.21 -7.69 3.47
C ILE A 191 -0.94 -6.84 4.49
#